data_be950d23f8cb5f068501acfc42f6e2f5
#
_entry.id   be950d23f8cb5f068501acfc42f6e2f5
#
_cell.length_a   1.000
_cell.length_b   1.000
_cell.length_c   1.000
_cell.angle_alpha   90.00
_cell.angle_beta   90.00
_cell.angle_gamma   90.00
#
_symmetry.space_group_name_H-M   'P 1'
#
loop_
_entity.id
_entity.type
_entity.pdbx_description
1 polymer ?
#
loop_
_entity_poly.entity_id
_entity_poly.type
_entity_poly.pdbx_seq_one_letter_code
_entity_poly.pdbx_strand_id
1 'polypeptide(L)'
;QWQALIDEATTERKRLEGELHAGRDRLLELNSGGAGEGEALVEAILEQDDQFALPMYMEQLFDAFGIDSEDHSDNALILRPSEKMLDASFPLGDDEGVTITYDRDLALSREDMQFLTWEHPMVQGGMDLVRSGSMGNTSVALIKNKALKPGTVLLELLYVSEVVAPRNLQLGRYLPPAALRCLLDGNGNDLASKVSFDTLNDQLEAVPRASANKFVQAQRDALTPKIAAGEAKISPRHVERVTDAKRRLAAELDEELARLT
;
A
#
# COMPACT_ATOMS: atom_id res chain seq x y z
N GLN A 1 -20.52 -62.45 3.50
CA GLN A 1 -19.10 -62.12 3.77
C GLN A 1 -18.71 -60.70 3.26
N TRP A 2 -19.02 -60.34 1.99
CA TRP A 2 -18.67 -59.03 1.47
C TRP A 2 -19.38 -57.87 2.17
N GLN A 3 -20.66 -58.02 2.50
CA GLN A 3 -21.43 -57.00 3.21
C GLN A 3 -20.84 -56.70 4.61
N ALA A 4 -20.47 -57.76 5.35
CA ALA A 4 -19.85 -57.59 6.65
C ALA A 4 -18.51 -56.84 6.58
N LEU A 5 -17.74 -57.06 5.55
CA LEU A 5 -16.46 -56.36 5.33
C LEU A 5 -16.67 -54.88 4.98
N ILE A 6 -17.71 -54.58 4.19
CA ILE A 6 -18.08 -53.20 3.86
C ILE A 6 -18.56 -52.43 5.10
N ASP A 7 -19.36 -53.10 5.94
CA ASP A 7 -19.90 -52.52 7.17
C ASP A 7 -18.78 -52.27 8.20
N GLU A 8 -17.81 -53.18 8.30
CA GLU A 8 -16.65 -53.06 9.16
C GLU A 8 -15.73 -51.90 8.65
N ALA A 9 -15.43 -51.83 7.37
CA ALA A 9 -14.64 -50.76 6.76
C ALA A 9 -15.32 -49.39 6.92
N THR A 10 -16.65 -49.34 6.78
CA THR A 10 -17.42 -48.09 6.96
C THR A 10 -17.40 -47.63 8.43
N THR A 11 -17.46 -48.54 9.37
CA THR A 11 -17.41 -48.27 10.80
C THR A 11 -16.03 -47.72 11.19
N GLU A 12 -14.97 -48.41 10.71
CA GLU A 12 -13.60 -48.00 10.96
C GLU A 12 -13.26 -46.63 10.35
N ARG A 13 -13.74 -46.38 9.13
CA ARG A 13 -13.63 -45.05 8.50
C ARG A 13 -14.26 -43.95 9.37
N LYS A 14 -15.50 -44.15 9.82
CA LYS A 14 -16.18 -43.17 10.69
C LYS A 14 -15.45 -42.95 12.01
N ARG A 15 -14.85 -44.02 12.58
CA ARG A 15 -14.06 -43.92 13.81
C ARG A 15 -12.81 -43.07 13.57
N LEU A 16 -12.07 -43.32 12.49
CA LEU A 16 -10.84 -42.57 12.09
C LEU A 16 -11.18 -41.11 11.73
N GLU A 17 -12.28 -40.86 11.02
CA GLU A 17 -12.74 -39.51 10.76
C GLU A 17 -13.07 -38.75 12.06
N GLY A 18 -13.69 -39.42 13.02
CA GLY A 18 -13.96 -38.83 14.34
C GLY A 18 -12.69 -38.53 15.15
N GLU A 19 -11.69 -39.43 15.10
CA GLU A 19 -10.40 -39.22 15.79
C GLU A 19 -9.57 -38.12 15.08
N LEU A 20 -9.59 -38.05 13.75
CA LEU A 20 -8.96 -36.98 12.98
C LEU A 20 -9.65 -35.62 13.27
N HIS A 21 -10.96 -35.60 13.40
CA HIS A 21 -11.68 -34.38 13.78
C HIS A 21 -11.40 -33.95 15.22
N ALA A 22 -11.30 -34.91 16.16
CA ALA A 22 -10.97 -34.62 17.55
C ALA A 22 -9.49 -34.25 17.75
N GLY A 23 -8.59 -34.77 16.88
CA GLY A 23 -7.17 -34.47 16.89
C GLY A 23 -6.76 -33.30 15.97
N ARG A 24 -7.71 -32.70 15.26
CA ARG A 24 -7.46 -31.44 14.57
C ARG A 24 -6.97 -30.43 15.59
N ASP A 25 -5.82 -29.85 15.28
CA ASP A 25 -5.16 -28.89 16.14
C ASP A 25 -6.15 -27.77 16.51
N ARG A 26 -6.61 -27.79 17.74
CA ARG A 26 -7.56 -26.81 18.28
C ARG A 26 -7.05 -25.39 18.10
N LEU A 27 -5.72 -25.21 18.01
CA LEU A 27 -5.09 -23.93 17.71
C LEU A 27 -5.35 -23.47 16.26
N LEU A 28 -5.39 -24.42 15.29
CA LEU A 28 -5.76 -24.09 13.92
C LEU A 28 -7.25 -23.70 13.80
N GLU A 29 -8.12 -24.35 14.57
CA GLU A 29 -9.55 -24.01 14.61
C GLU A 29 -9.81 -22.67 15.33
N LEU A 30 -9.05 -22.37 16.39
CA LEU A 30 -9.12 -21.09 17.09
C LEU A 30 -8.52 -19.93 16.26
N ASN A 31 -7.58 -20.24 15.38
CA ASN A 31 -6.98 -19.26 14.45
C ASN A 31 -7.70 -19.21 13.09
N SER A 32 -8.58 -20.14 12.79
CA SER A 32 -9.49 -20.01 11.64
C SER A 32 -10.55 -18.99 12.02
N GLY A 33 -10.59 -17.87 11.30
CA GLY A 33 -11.55 -16.80 11.53
C GLY A 33 -12.96 -17.34 11.73
N GLY A 34 -13.70 -16.78 12.70
CA GLY A 34 -15.07 -17.18 13.01
C GLY A 34 -15.95 -17.12 11.77
N ALA A 35 -16.91 -18.03 11.66
CA ALA A 35 -17.85 -18.05 10.55
C ALA A 35 -18.52 -16.67 10.37
N GLY A 36 -18.32 -16.05 9.21
CA GLY A 36 -18.82 -14.72 8.86
C GLY A 36 -17.77 -13.62 8.81
N GLU A 37 -16.80 -13.58 9.71
CA GLU A 37 -15.70 -12.61 9.63
C GLU A 37 -14.71 -12.97 8.51
N GLY A 38 -14.48 -14.27 8.28
CA GLY A 38 -13.66 -14.77 7.19
C GLY A 38 -14.25 -14.48 5.81
N GLU A 39 -15.56 -14.60 5.64
CA GLU A 39 -16.25 -14.28 4.38
C GLU A 39 -16.14 -12.80 4.05
N ALA A 40 -16.39 -11.92 5.02
CA ALA A 40 -16.24 -10.48 4.84
C ALA A 40 -14.81 -10.07 4.49
N LEU A 41 -13.80 -10.74 5.06
CA LEU A 41 -12.40 -10.49 4.72
C LEU A 41 -12.08 -10.95 3.29
N VAL A 42 -12.57 -12.12 2.87
CA VAL A 42 -12.41 -12.62 1.49
C VAL A 42 -13.06 -11.67 0.49
N GLU A 43 -14.29 -11.20 0.77
CA GLU A 43 -14.98 -10.23 -0.08
C GLU A 43 -14.20 -8.91 -0.19
N ALA A 44 -13.68 -8.40 0.93
CA ALA A 44 -12.86 -7.19 0.94
C ALA A 44 -11.54 -7.35 0.14
N ILE A 45 -10.92 -8.54 0.17
CA ILE A 45 -9.72 -8.84 -0.62
C ILE A 45 -10.05 -8.87 -2.11
N LEU A 46 -11.14 -9.55 -2.51
CA LEU A 46 -11.58 -9.62 -3.90
C LEU A 46 -11.95 -8.22 -4.44
N GLU A 47 -12.66 -7.41 -3.63
CA GLU A 47 -12.96 -6.03 -3.99
C GLU A 47 -11.67 -5.20 -4.19
N GLN A 48 -10.63 -5.47 -3.42
CA GLN A 48 -9.35 -4.80 -3.56
C GLN A 48 -8.58 -5.25 -4.80
N ASP A 49 -8.64 -6.52 -5.16
CA ASP A 49 -8.02 -7.06 -6.37
C ASP A 49 -8.64 -6.47 -7.65
N ASP A 50 -9.94 -6.15 -7.63
CA ASP A 50 -10.65 -5.54 -8.75
C ASP A 50 -10.37 -4.03 -8.93
N GLN A 51 -9.62 -3.40 -8.02
CA GLN A 51 -9.31 -1.97 -8.12
C GLN A 51 -8.21 -1.69 -9.14
N PHE A 52 -8.47 -0.73 -10.03
CA PHE A 52 -7.48 -0.25 -11.03
C PHE A 52 -6.38 0.64 -10.44
N ALA A 53 -6.40 0.95 -9.15
CA ALA A 53 -5.46 1.88 -8.52
C ALA A 53 -4.00 1.40 -8.61
N LEU A 54 -3.75 0.12 -8.32
CA LEU A 54 -2.40 -0.44 -8.42
C LEU A 54 -1.89 -0.54 -9.86
N PRO A 55 -2.64 -1.11 -10.83
CA PRO A 55 -2.24 -1.11 -12.25
C PRO A 55 -1.92 0.29 -12.77
N MET A 56 -2.78 1.27 -12.54
CA MET A 56 -2.56 2.66 -12.97
C MET A 56 -1.32 3.29 -12.32
N TYR A 57 -1.10 3.04 -11.03
CA TYR A 57 0.08 3.54 -10.34
C TYR A 57 1.36 2.92 -10.90
N MET A 58 1.37 1.60 -11.13
CA MET A 58 2.54 0.90 -11.65
C MET A 58 2.84 1.27 -13.10
N GLU A 59 1.84 1.46 -13.95
CA GLU A 59 2.01 1.96 -15.31
C GLU A 59 2.74 3.32 -15.31
N GLN A 60 2.27 4.27 -14.50
CA GLN A 60 2.93 5.57 -14.36
C GLN A 60 4.36 5.44 -13.80
N LEU A 61 4.57 4.49 -12.90
CA LEU A 61 5.88 4.23 -12.32
C LEU A 61 6.84 3.64 -13.36
N PHE A 62 6.40 2.67 -14.16
CA PHE A 62 7.19 2.08 -15.25
C PHE A 62 7.58 3.15 -16.28
N ASP A 63 6.63 3.97 -16.70
CA ASP A 63 6.89 5.09 -17.60
C ASP A 63 7.90 6.08 -17.02
N ALA A 64 7.72 6.45 -15.73
CA ALA A 64 8.60 7.42 -15.07
C ALA A 64 10.03 6.89 -14.91
N PHE A 65 10.20 5.60 -14.66
CA PHE A 65 11.51 4.95 -14.51
C PHE A 65 12.10 4.47 -15.83
N GLY A 66 11.35 4.53 -16.93
CA GLY A 66 11.81 4.11 -18.26
C GLY A 66 11.90 2.59 -18.38
N ILE A 67 10.94 1.88 -17.81
CA ILE A 67 10.82 0.43 -17.91
C ILE A 67 9.94 0.11 -19.11
N ASP A 68 10.41 -0.78 -19.98
CA ASP A 68 9.61 -1.25 -21.10
C ASP A 68 8.58 -2.27 -20.62
N SER A 69 7.31 -2.03 -20.94
CA SER A 69 6.19 -2.94 -20.67
C SER A 69 5.55 -3.37 -21.97
N GLU A 70 5.38 -4.67 -22.16
CA GLU A 70 4.74 -5.28 -23.33
C GLU A 70 3.59 -6.19 -22.88
N ASP A 71 2.49 -6.18 -23.62
CA ASP A 71 1.38 -7.12 -23.39
C ASP A 71 1.85 -8.55 -23.67
N HIS A 72 1.72 -9.41 -22.68
CA HIS A 72 1.98 -10.86 -22.84
C HIS A 72 0.70 -11.60 -23.22
N SER A 73 -0.39 -11.31 -22.55
CA SER A 73 -1.72 -11.87 -22.74
C SER A 73 -2.77 -10.93 -22.12
N ASP A 74 -4.05 -11.29 -22.19
CA ASP A 74 -5.17 -10.40 -21.82
C ASP A 74 -5.02 -9.75 -20.42
N ASN A 75 -4.35 -10.41 -19.46
CA ASN A 75 -4.19 -9.88 -18.10
C ASN A 75 -2.74 -9.97 -17.60
N ALA A 76 -1.75 -10.02 -18.48
CA ALA A 76 -0.35 -10.14 -18.10
C ALA A 76 0.56 -9.23 -18.94
N LEU A 77 1.58 -8.69 -18.30
CA LEU A 77 2.60 -7.81 -18.90
C LEU A 77 3.99 -8.45 -18.75
N ILE A 78 4.84 -8.24 -19.75
CA ILE A 78 6.29 -8.50 -19.62
C ILE A 78 6.98 -7.17 -19.40
N LEU A 79 7.73 -7.08 -18.31
CA LEU A 79 8.54 -5.92 -17.98
C LEU A 79 10.00 -6.21 -18.31
N ARG A 80 10.67 -5.27 -18.96
CA ARG A 80 12.11 -5.36 -19.27
C ARG A 80 12.83 -4.06 -18.94
N PRO A 81 14.10 -4.15 -18.49
CA PRO A 81 14.92 -2.94 -18.39
C PRO A 81 15.12 -2.34 -19.77
N SER A 82 14.99 -1.02 -19.90
CA SER A 82 15.26 -0.31 -21.16
C SER A 82 16.56 0.53 -21.06
N GLU A 83 17.07 0.96 -22.21
CA GLU A 83 18.19 1.91 -22.26
C GLU A 83 17.87 3.28 -21.63
N LYS A 84 16.57 3.57 -21.43
CA LYS A 84 16.08 4.82 -20.84
C LYS A 84 15.87 4.71 -19.33
N MET A 85 16.16 3.56 -18.74
CA MET A 85 15.94 3.31 -17.33
C MET A 85 16.71 4.30 -16.46
N LEU A 86 16.00 5.03 -15.60
CA LEU A 86 16.56 6.12 -14.80
C LEU A 86 17.36 5.62 -13.59
N ASP A 87 17.02 4.47 -13.06
CA ASP A 87 17.67 3.87 -11.89
C ASP A 87 17.75 2.36 -12.03
N ALA A 88 18.96 1.85 -12.13
CA ALA A 88 19.22 0.41 -12.26
C ALA A 88 18.88 -0.40 -10.98
N SER A 89 18.61 0.27 -9.86
CA SER A 89 18.19 -0.38 -8.61
C SER A 89 16.68 -0.65 -8.55
N PHE A 90 15.93 -0.30 -9.60
CA PHE A 90 14.52 -0.68 -9.65
C PHE A 90 14.37 -2.21 -9.60
N PRO A 91 13.49 -2.76 -8.74
CA PRO A 91 13.44 -4.19 -8.44
C PRO A 91 12.73 -5.01 -9.53
N LEU A 92 13.26 -5.00 -10.76
CA LEU A 92 12.76 -5.78 -11.89
C LEU A 92 13.13 -7.27 -11.84
N GLY A 93 14.14 -7.66 -11.04
CA GLY A 93 14.73 -9.00 -11.10
C GLY A 93 15.88 -9.09 -12.11
N ASP A 94 15.90 -10.15 -12.89
CA ASP A 94 16.99 -10.40 -13.83
C ASP A 94 16.85 -9.61 -15.15
N ASP A 95 17.97 -9.50 -15.91
CA ASP A 95 18.03 -8.75 -17.17
C ASP A 95 17.12 -9.33 -18.28
N GLU A 96 16.64 -10.56 -18.13
CA GLU A 96 15.72 -11.20 -19.09
C GLU A 96 14.31 -10.67 -19.05
N GLY A 97 13.96 -9.92 -18.00
CA GLY A 97 12.62 -9.39 -17.76
C GLY A 97 11.77 -10.30 -16.87
N VAL A 98 10.62 -9.79 -16.47
CA VAL A 98 9.68 -10.48 -15.59
C VAL A 98 8.28 -10.38 -16.15
N THR A 99 7.54 -11.49 -16.11
CA THR A 99 6.10 -11.50 -16.43
C THR A 99 5.30 -11.26 -15.17
N ILE A 100 4.43 -10.27 -15.21
CA ILE A 100 3.57 -9.87 -14.10
C ILE A 100 2.10 -9.97 -14.48
N THR A 101 1.26 -10.14 -13.48
CA THR A 101 -0.19 -10.03 -13.61
C THR A 101 -0.79 -9.39 -12.37
N TYR A 102 -1.94 -8.74 -12.54
CA TYR A 102 -2.79 -8.24 -11.45
C TYR A 102 -4.01 -9.16 -11.21
N ASP A 103 -4.10 -10.25 -11.97
CA ASP A 103 -5.17 -11.24 -11.88
C ASP A 103 -4.70 -12.41 -10.99
N ARG A 104 -5.39 -12.58 -9.86
CA ARG A 104 -5.06 -13.63 -8.88
C ARG A 104 -5.25 -15.03 -9.43
N ASP A 105 -6.32 -15.27 -10.18
CA ASP A 105 -6.63 -16.59 -10.72
C ASP A 105 -5.63 -16.99 -11.80
N LEU A 106 -5.22 -16.03 -12.62
CA LEU A 106 -4.16 -16.22 -13.59
C LEU A 106 -2.83 -16.55 -12.91
N ALA A 107 -2.44 -15.79 -11.88
CA ALA A 107 -1.22 -16.03 -11.13
C ALA A 107 -1.20 -17.40 -10.44
N LEU A 108 -2.33 -17.84 -9.89
CA LEU A 108 -2.45 -19.17 -9.27
C LEU A 108 -2.36 -20.31 -10.29
N SER A 109 -2.71 -20.06 -11.56
CA SER A 109 -2.64 -21.04 -12.63
C SER A 109 -1.29 -21.12 -13.34
N ARG A 110 -0.38 -20.16 -13.10
CA ARG A 110 0.87 -19.96 -13.83
C ARG A 110 2.03 -19.66 -12.90
N GLU A 111 3.01 -20.56 -12.81
CA GLU A 111 4.22 -20.40 -11.98
C GLU A 111 5.23 -19.41 -12.56
N ASP A 112 5.13 -19.09 -13.85
CA ASP A 112 6.01 -18.17 -14.58
C ASP A 112 5.59 -16.70 -14.48
N MET A 113 4.51 -16.39 -13.76
CA MET A 113 3.99 -15.04 -13.58
C MET A 113 4.05 -14.59 -12.13
N GLN A 114 4.44 -13.35 -11.89
CA GLN A 114 4.42 -12.75 -10.57
C GLN A 114 3.09 -11.98 -10.37
N PHE A 115 2.42 -12.29 -9.27
CA PHE A 115 1.21 -11.57 -8.88
C PHE A 115 1.57 -10.26 -8.18
N LEU A 116 1.23 -9.13 -8.77
CA LEU A 116 1.46 -7.83 -8.18
C LEU A 116 0.31 -7.43 -7.25
N THR A 117 0.67 -7.20 -6.00
CA THR A 117 -0.17 -6.58 -4.97
C THR A 117 0.56 -5.38 -4.38
N TRP A 118 -0.12 -4.58 -3.57
CA TRP A 118 0.52 -3.46 -2.85
C TRP A 118 1.71 -3.89 -1.98
N GLU A 119 1.73 -5.14 -1.51
CA GLU A 119 2.79 -5.73 -0.68
C GLU A 119 3.93 -6.36 -1.49
N HIS A 120 3.77 -6.46 -2.81
CA HIS A 120 4.79 -7.09 -3.65
C HIS A 120 6.12 -6.32 -3.56
N PRO A 121 7.29 -7.02 -3.48
CA PRO A 121 8.60 -6.37 -3.35
C PRO A 121 8.91 -5.34 -4.44
N MET A 122 8.47 -5.58 -5.69
CA MET A 122 8.64 -4.64 -6.79
C MET A 122 7.85 -3.35 -6.54
N VAL A 123 6.61 -3.44 -6.05
CA VAL A 123 5.77 -2.29 -5.74
C VAL A 123 6.35 -1.49 -4.58
N GLN A 124 6.68 -2.16 -3.48
CA GLN A 124 7.29 -1.54 -2.31
C GLN A 124 8.64 -0.89 -2.63
N GLY A 125 9.49 -1.58 -3.37
CA GLY A 125 10.80 -1.05 -3.77
C GLY A 125 10.67 0.14 -4.73
N GLY A 126 9.72 0.10 -5.67
CA GLY A 126 9.41 1.24 -6.53
C GLY A 126 8.94 2.46 -5.73
N MET A 127 8.05 2.27 -4.76
CA MET A 127 7.63 3.34 -3.83
C MET A 127 8.80 3.92 -3.03
N ASP A 128 9.68 3.06 -2.54
CA ASP A 128 10.86 3.49 -1.78
C ASP A 128 11.82 4.29 -2.65
N LEU A 129 12.00 3.92 -3.92
CA LEU A 129 12.80 4.71 -4.86
C LEU A 129 12.20 6.09 -5.13
N VAL A 130 10.88 6.20 -5.25
CA VAL A 130 10.19 7.51 -5.37
C VAL A 130 10.42 8.35 -4.13
N ARG A 131 10.33 7.77 -2.94
CA ARG A 131 10.46 8.48 -1.66
C ARG A 131 11.89 8.89 -1.33
N SER A 132 12.87 8.05 -1.64
CA SER A 132 14.27 8.20 -1.25
C SER A 132 15.20 8.59 -2.38
N GLY A 133 14.74 8.52 -3.63
CA GLY A 133 15.55 8.68 -4.82
C GLY A 133 15.96 10.12 -5.13
N SER A 134 16.93 10.24 -6.04
CA SER A 134 17.42 11.51 -6.59
C SER A 134 16.38 12.27 -7.41
N MET A 135 15.28 11.64 -7.78
CA MET A 135 14.15 12.26 -8.48
C MET A 135 13.39 13.25 -7.60
N GLY A 136 13.53 13.12 -6.27
CA GLY A 136 12.91 13.97 -5.28
C GLY A 136 11.46 13.58 -4.99
N ASN A 137 11.00 13.97 -3.82
CA ASN A 137 9.64 13.75 -3.32
C ASN A 137 8.81 15.04 -3.33
N THR A 138 9.16 15.99 -4.21
CA THR A 138 8.51 17.29 -4.32
C THR A 138 8.15 17.56 -5.77
N SER A 139 6.91 17.95 -6.01
CA SER A 139 6.41 18.32 -7.33
C SER A 139 5.78 19.71 -7.32
N VAL A 140 5.69 20.32 -8.49
CA VAL A 140 4.96 21.57 -8.74
C VAL A 140 4.00 21.31 -9.88
N ALA A 141 2.73 21.66 -9.67
CA ALA A 141 1.71 21.56 -10.69
C ALA A 141 0.90 22.86 -10.78
N LEU A 142 0.26 23.08 -11.91
CA LEU A 142 -0.69 24.17 -12.11
C LEU A 142 -2.11 23.65 -11.79
N ILE A 143 -2.90 24.48 -11.09
CA ILE A 143 -4.30 24.17 -10.80
C ILE A 143 -5.18 24.96 -11.75
N LYS A 144 -6.03 24.27 -12.50
CA LYS A 144 -7.10 24.87 -13.30
C LYS A 144 -8.41 24.94 -12.52
N ASN A 145 -8.54 25.92 -11.65
CA ASN A 145 -9.78 26.12 -10.90
C ASN A 145 -10.23 27.58 -10.95
N LYS A 146 -11.45 27.80 -11.47
CA LYS A 146 -12.04 29.15 -11.60
C LYS A 146 -12.36 29.81 -10.26
N ALA A 147 -12.47 29.03 -9.17
CA ALA A 147 -12.73 29.55 -7.83
C ALA A 147 -11.48 30.14 -7.16
N LEU A 148 -10.27 29.81 -7.68
CA LEU A 148 -9.02 30.34 -7.16
C LEU A 148 -8.62 31.62 -7.91
N LYS A 149 -8.14 32.60 -7.18
CA LYS A 149 -7.57 33.80 -7.78
C LYS A 149 -6.26 33.45 -8.49
N PRO A 150 -5.99 34.04 -9.68
CA PRO A 150 -4.70 33.86 -10.33
C PRO A 150 -3.53 34.20 -9.39
N GLY A 151 -2.50 33.38 -9.39
CA GLY A 151 -1.34 33.52 -8.50
C GLY A 151 -1.52 32.96 -7.08
N THR A 152 -2.68 32.34 -6.77
CA THR A 152 -2.85 31.62 -5.51
C THR A 152 -1.90 30.42 -5.49
N VAL A 153 -1.11 30.30 -4.42
CA VAL A 153 -0.21 29.17 -4.17
C VAL A 153 -0.81 28.31 -3.05
N LEU A 154 -1.05 27.05 -3.36
CA LEU A 154 -1.38 26.03 -2.37
C LEU A 154 -0.12 25.21 -2.08
N LEU A 155 0.07 24.82 -0.82
CA LEU A 155 1.15 23.93 -0.40
C LEU A 155 0.54 22.68 0.20
N GLU A 156 0.68 21.56 -0.50
CA GLU A 156 0.30 20.25 0.01
C GLU A 156 1.49 19.57 0.67
N LEU A 157 1.29 19.07 1.87
CA LEU A 157 2.27 18.34 2.66
C LEU A 157 1.68 16.99 3.02
N LEU A 158 2.44 15.92 2.70
CA LEU A 158 2.10 14.54 3.04
C LEU A 158 3.19 14.00 3.97
N TYR A 159 2.78 13.61 5.17
CA TYR A 159 3.66 12.98 6.15
C TYR A 159 3.22 11.54 6.37
N VAL A 160 4.17 10.63 6.43
CA VAL A 160 3.88 9.22 6.69
C VAL A 160 4.50 8.85 8.03
N SER A 161 3.70 8.22 8.90
CA SER A 161 4.21 7.70 10.17
C SER A 161 5.02 6.43 9.91
N GLU A 162 6.24 6.37 10.40
CA GLU A 162 7.09 5.19 10.32
C GLU A 162 7.41 4.64 11.70
N VAL A 163 7.48 3.31 11.79
CA VAL A 163 7.92 2.61 13.00
C VAL A 163 9.35 2.15 12.80
N VAL A 164 10.27 2.72 13.59
CA VAL A 164 11.67 2.29 13.59
C VAL A 164 11.85 1.28 14.72
N ALA A 165 11.81 -0.01 14.40
CA ALA A 165 11.95 -1.10 15.37
C ALA A 165 12.49 -2.38 14.69
N PRO A 166 13.05 -3.33 15.45
CA PRO A 166 13.37 -4.64 14.93
C PRO A 166 12.15 -5.34 14.32
N ARG A 167 12.32 -5.93 13.12
CA ARG A 167 11.21 -6.54 12.36
C ARG A 167 10.48 -7.65 13.11
N ASN A 168 11.18 -8.39 13.97
CA ASN A 168 10.59 -9.46 14.78
C ASN A 168 9.53 -8.97 15.77
N LEU A 169 9.51 -7.69 16.11
CA LEU A 169 8.49 -7.10 17.00
C LEU A 169 7.19 -6.77 16.27
N GLN A 170 7.18 -6.74 14.93
CA GLN A 170 6.00 -6.49 14.09
C GLN A 170 5.15 -5.28 14.51
N LEU A 171 5.80 -4.22 15.04
CA LEU A 171 5.09 -3.04 15.56
C LEU A 171 4.34 -2.26 14.50
N GLY A 172 4.67 -2.47 13.22
CA GLY A 172 3.94 -1.87 12.09
C GLY A 172 2.44 -2.23 12.05
N ARG A 173 2.03 -3.38 12.61
CA ARG A 173 0.61 -3.76 12.70
C ARG A 173 -0.21 -2.83 13.60
N TYR A 174 0.41 -2.18 14.59
CA TYR A 174 -0.25 -1.23 15.47
C TYR A 174 -0.23 0.20 14.92
N LEU A 175 0.82 0.55 14.18
CA LEU A 175 0.95 1.84 13.53
C LEU A 175 1.28 1.63 12.04
N PRO A 176 0.30 1.19 11.24
CA PRO A 176 0.51 1.02 9.80
C PRO A 176 0.83 2.38 9.14
N PRO A 177 1.65 2.39 8.08
CA PRO A 177 1.90 3.59 7.31
C PRO A 177 0.58 4.20 6.84
N ALA A 178 0.40 5.48 7.11
CA ALA A 178 -0.75 6.22 6.58
C ALA A 178 -0.38 7.68 6.43
N ALA A 179 -0.80 8.27 5.33
CA ALA A 179 -0.55 9.66 5.02
C ALA A 179 -1.32 10.60 5.95
N LEU A 180 -0.60 11.52 6.56
CA LEU A 180 -1.15 12.68 7.26
C LEU A 180 -1.03 13.86 6.30
N ARG A 181 -2.14 14.26 5.71
CA ARG A 181 -2.21 15.31 4.71
C ARG A 181 -2.53 16.66 5.35
N CYS A 182 -1.84 17.71 4.88
CA CYS A 182 -2.13 19.10 5.18
C CYS A 182 -2.09 19.89 3.86
N LEU A 183 -3.13 20.65 3.55
CA LEU A 183 -3.23 21.48 2.35
C LEU A 183 -3.36 22.94 2.76
N LEU A 184 -2.28 23.70 2.69
CA LEU A 184 -2.23 25.09 3.12
C LEU A 184 -2.55 26.07 2.00
N ASP A 185 -3.43 27.01 2.27
CA ASP A 185 -3.66 28.18 1.42
C ASP A 185 -2.61 29.29 1.66
N GLY A 186 -2.76 30.41 0.94
CA GLY A 186 -1.89 31.59 1.10
C GLY A 186 -1.88 32.17 2.52
N ASN A 187 -2.96 31.97 3.29
CA ASN A 187 -3.14 32.48 4.64
C ASN A 187 -2.73 31.46 5.72
N GLY A 188 -2.30 30.27 5.34
CA GLY A 188 -1.93 29.20 6.28
C GLY A 188 -3.13 28.40 6.84
N ASN A 189 -4.31 28.50 6.23
CA ASN A 189 -5.43 27.64 6.59
C ASN A 189 -5.27 26.25 5.98
N ASP A 190 -5.57 25.22 6.76
CA ASP A 190 -5.59 23.84 6.26
C ASP A 190 -6.94 23.55 5.58
N LEU A 191 -6.86 23.23 4.31
CA LEU A 191 -8.00 22.90 3.45
C LEU A 191 -8.14 21.38 3.23
N ALA A 192 -7.31 20.54 3.83
CA ALA A 192 -7.29 19.09 3.57
C ALA A 192 -8.64 18.41 3.85
N SER A 193 -9.42 18.91 4.83
CA SER A 193 -10.75 18.40 5.14
C SER A 193 -11.86 18.85 4.16
N LYS A 194 -11.59 19.90 3.37
CA LYS A 194 -12.56 20.48 2.44
C LYS A 194 -12.31 20.06 0.99
N VAL A 195 -11.07 19.79 0.67
CA VAL A 195 -10.62 19.40 -0.68
C VAL A 195 -9.97 18.05 -0.57
N SER A 196 -10.59 17.01 -1.12
CA SER A 196 -10.03 15.67 -1.15
C SER A 196 -8.76 15.62 -2.02
N PHE A 197 -7.96 14.58 -1.84
CA PHE A 197 -6.76 14.35 -2.65
C PHE A 197 -7.13 14.21 -4.12
N ASP A 198 -8.12 13.37 -4.44
CA ASP A 198 -8.56 13.11 -5.81
C ASP A 198 -9.12 14.37 -6.48
N THR A 199 -9.98 15.12 -5.77
CA THR A 199 -10.51 16.39 -6.28
C THR A 199 -9.41 17.41 -6.61
N LEU A 200 -8.31 17.39 -5.86
CA LEU A 200 -7.17 18.25 -6.15
C LEU A 200 -6.41 17.74 -7.38
N ASN A 201 -6.10 16.45 -7.41
CA ASN A 201 -5.31 15.82 -8.48
C ASN A 201 -5.98 15.94 -9.85
N ASP A 202 -7.29 15.77 -9.94
CA ASP A 202 -8.06 15.91 -11.18
C ASP A 202 -7.93 17.29 -11.84
N GLN A 203 -7.48 18.30 -11.08
CA GLN A 203 -7.34 19.68 -11.54
C GLN A 203 -5.91 20.09 -11.77
N LEU A 204 -4.94 19.15 -11.62
CA LEU A 204 -3.52 19.45 -11.77
C LEU A 204 -3.05 19.29 -13.22
N GLU A 205 -2.20 20.20 -13.63
CA GLU A 205 -1.44 20.09 -14.87
C GLU A 205 0.05 20.07 -14.58
N ALA A 206 0.76 19.19 -15.27
CA ALA A 206 2.19 19.04 -15.14
C ALA A 206 2.93 20.34 -15.55
N VAL A 207 3.97 20.66 -14.82
CA VAL A 207 4.87 21.78 -15.09
C VAL A 207 6.25 21.25 -15.49
N PRO A 208 6.88 21.76 -16.55
CA PRO A 208 8.24 21.38 -16.90
C PRO A 208 9.21 21.59 -15.73
N ARG A 209 10.08 20.61 -15.48
CA ARG A 209 11.02 20.58 -14.33
C ARG A 209 11.82 21.88 -14.16
N ALA A 210 12.27 22.46 -15.30
CA ALA A 210 13.03 23.72 -15.27
C ALA A 210 12.18 24.89 -14.74
N SER A 211 10.89 24.94 -15.07
CA SER A 211 9.96 25.96 -14.59
C SER A 211 9.59 25.73 -13.12
N ALA A 212 9.38 24.48 -12.74
CA ALA A 212 9.12 24.07 -11.35
C ALA A 212 10.30 24.50 -10.44
N ASN A 213 11.53 24.19 -10.82
CA ASN A 213 12.73 24.58 -10.08
C ASN A 213 12.85 26.09 -9.91
N LYS A 214 12.62 26.86 -10.97
CA LYS A 214 12.63 28.33 -10.90
C LYS A 214 11.56 28.86 -9.94
N PHE A 215 10.37 28.29 -9.97
CA PHE A 215 9.29 28.66 -9.09
C PHE A 215 9.65 28.38 -7.61
N VAL A 216 10.12 27.17 -7.30
CA VAL A 216 10.50 26.79 -5.93
C VAL A 216 11.62 27.68 -5.40
N GLN A 217 12.64 27.97 -6.23
CA GLN A 217 13.72 28.89 -5.85
C GLN A 217 13.20 30.29 -5.55
N ALA A 218 12.31 30.83 -6.40
CA ALA A 218 11.73 32.15 -6.20
C ALA A 218 10.80 32.24 -4.99
N GLN A 219 10.17 31.14 -4.59
CA GLN A 219 9.21 31.07 -3.48
C GLN A 219 9.81 30.50 -2.18
N ARG A 220 11.09 30.17 -2.15
CA ARG A 220 11.75 29.47 -1.03
C ARG A 220 11.49 30.15 0.31
N ASP A 221 11.69 31.45 0.39
CA ASP A 221 11.54 32.21 1.65
C ASP A 221 10.07 32.27 2.12
N ALA A 222 9.12 32.23 1.19
CA ALA A 222 7.68 32.19 1.48
C ALA A 222 7.17 30.79 1.84
N LEU A 223 7.79 29.73 1.29
CA LEU A 223 7.39 28.34 1.51
C LEU A 223 7.93 27.80 2.84
N THR A 224 9.15 28.17 3.24
CA THR A 224 9.80 27.68 4.46
C THR A 224 8.92 27.84 5.73
N PRO A 225 8.36 29.04 6.04
CA PRO A 225 7.50 29.20 7.21
C PRO A 225 6.18 28.43 7.06
N LYS A 226 5.68 28.22 5.84
CA LYS A 226 4.46 27.44 5.61
C LYS A 226 4.68 25.95 5.86
N ILE A 227 5.85 25.41 5.51
CA ILE A 227 6.21 24.03 5.83
C ILE A 227 6.19 23.82 7.35
N ALA A 228 6.84 24.70 8.10
CA ALA A 228 6.82 24.66 9.56
C ALA A 228 5.41 24.79 10.16
N ALA A 229 4.56 25.64 9.57
CA ALA A 229 3.17 25.77 10.00
C ALA A 229 2.34 24.51 9.70
N GLY A 230 2.60 23.84 8.59
CA GLY A 230 1.97 22.55 8.26
C GLY A 230 2.41 21.44 9.19
N GLU A 231 3.71 21.36 9.50
CA GLU A 231 4.27 20.43 10.45
C GLU A 231 3.65 20.58 11.84
N ALA A 232 3.50 21.82 12.33
CA ALA A 232 2.82 22.12 13.59
C ALA A 232 1.33 21.66 13.60
N LYS A 233 0.65 21.65 12.46
CA LYS A 233 -0.73 21.16 12.34
C LYS A 233 -0.83 19.63 12.29
N ILE A 234 0.17 18.97 11.73
CA ILE A 234 0.22 17.52 11.59
C ILE A 234 0.69 16.83 12.88
N SER A 235 1.62 17.44 13.60
CA SER A 235 2.21 16.88 14.82
C SER A 235 1.19 16.40 15.86
N PRO A 236 0.11 17.13 16.22
CA PRO A 236 -0.89 16.64 17.16
C PRO A 236 -1.62 15.39 16.65
N ARG A 237 -1.95 15.34 15.36
CA ARG A 237 -2.61 14.19 14.71
C ARG A 237 -1.72 12.95 14.71
N HIS A 238 -0.42 13.15 14.51
CA HIS A 238 0.57 12.07 14.63
C HIS A 238 0.65 11.54 16.06
N VAL A 239 0.73 12.43 17.06
CA VAL A 239 0.77 12.06 18.50
C VAL A 239 -0.48 11.27 18.90
N GLU A 240 -1.66 11.65 18.43
CA GLU A 240 -2.91 10.93 18.66
C GLU A 240 -2.82 9.50 18.10
N ARG A 241 -2.40 9.32 16.85
CA ARG A 241 -2.21 8.00 16.25
C ARG A 241 -1.23 7.11 17.00
N VAL A 242 -0.09 7.68 17.43
CA VAL A 242 0.91 6.95 18.23
C VAL A 242 0.33 6.54 19.58
N THR A 243 -0.47 7.41 20.20
CA THR A 243 -1.12 7.12 21.48
C THR A 243 -2.14 5.99 21.33
N ASP A 244 -2.93 6.00 20.29
CA ASP A 244 -3.89 4.93 19.98
C ASP A 244 -3.19 3.60 19.66
N ALA A 245 -2.09 3.64 18.92
CA ALA A 245 -1.29 2.47 18.63
C ALA A 245 -0.70 1.84 19.92
N LYS A 246 -0.18 2.66 20.83
CA LYS A 246 0.32 2.21 22.13
C LYS A 246 -0.78 1.60 22.99
N ARG A 247 -1.98 2.19 22.99
CA ARG A 247 -3.13 1.65 23.73
C ARG A 247 -3.54 0.28 23.21
N ARG A 248 -3.62 0.09 21.87
CA ARG A 248 -3.93 -1.21 21.26
C ARG A 248 -2.88 -2.25 21.57
N LEU A 249 -1.60 -1.92 21.45
CA LEU A 249 -0.50 -2.80 21.79
C LEU A 249 -0.57 -3.24 23.27
N ALA A 250 -0.78 -2.30 24.20
CA ALA A 250 -0.87 -2.61 25.62
C ALA A 250 -2.06 -3.55 25.91
N ALA A 251 -3.23 -3.28 25.34
CA ALA A 251 -4.42 -4.12 25.53
C ALA A 251 -4.19 -5.57 25.03
N GLU A 252 -3.54 -5.73 23.87
CA GLU A 252 -3.25 -7.05 23.32
C GLU A 252 -2.21 -7.82 24.14
N LEU A 253 -1.18 -7.13 24.65
CA LEU A 253 -0.21 -7.74 25.56
C LEU A 253 -0.83 -8.19 26.87
N ASP A 254 -1.73 -7.38 27.45
CA ASP A 254 -2.47 -7.74 28.67
C ASP A 254 -3.38 -8.96 28.45
N GLU A 255 -4.03 -9.06 27.27
CA GLU A 255 -4.83 -10.21 26.88
C GLU A 255 -3.99 -11.48 26.73
N GLU A 256 -2.84 -11.39 26.07
CA GLU A 256 -1.91 -12.53 25.93
C GLU A 256 -1.34 -12.97 27.29
N LEU A 257 -0.98 -12.04 28.14
CA LEU A 257 -0.53 -12.37 29.50
C LEU A 257 -1.64 -13.08 30.31
N ALA A 258 -2.89 -12.64 30.19
CA ALA A 258 -4.03 -13.28 30.84
C ALA A 258 -4.34 -14.69 30.31
N ARG A 259 -3.98 -14.99 29.06
CA ARG A 259 -4.12 -16.35 28.49
C ARG A 259 -3.03 -17.31 28.95
N LEU A 260 -1.88 -16.80 29.38
CA LEU A 260 -0.72 -17.57 29.84
C LEU A 260 -0.77 -17.87 31.35
N THR A 261 -1.60 -17.17 32.13
CA THR A 261 -1.84 -17.36 33.56
C THR A 261 -3.12 -18.16 33.80
#